data_eabd25fdb28a7e4aaf3afbcc0ae2bb81
#
_entry.id   eabd25fdb28a7e4aaf3afbcc0ae2bb81
#
_cell.length_a   1.000
_cell.length_b   1.000
_cell.length_c   1.000
_cell.angle_alpha   90.00
_cell.angle_beta   90.00
_cell.angle_gamma   90.00
#
_symmetry.space_group_name_H-M   'P 1'
#
loop_
_entity.id
_entity.type
_entity.pdbx_description
1 polymer ?
#
loop_
_entity_poly.entity_id
_entity_poly.type
_entity_poly.pdbx_seq_one_letter_code
_entity_poly.pdbx_strand_id
1 'polypeptide(L)'
;MTTCIQKTSISLRIKNGNLQRRETTHPEGYTSEELYRFGADGNLRLYSYDRLFYSLYGYDGGTTRTYKYSFDLNPQWVNGRLEAVNFNLHNAMFYPNAYINFNNNGYYTKHYYNGMERIASRLGDNNLSLATHDPELQDRKDWQDSLIRKNIVEITGYEFLEPGQEQDPDDPKPVFELPQVEITGLQPIGSGDVFYYHPNHLGSTCYVTDGNASVQQGFLYAPFGEITNEHNVGWQSGTLPKYSFNAKELDEETGMYYYEARYYAPPTFVSRDPLFEKYPTFSPYSYCVNNPVNVIDPTGMEGVVVSGGEYDDKNRYKYNFIEPAITKLKELKAAGGSEPITWIVATAGYSESDLASFKKIADELGVGFQTISSADEFTNYLNSKDVNTTNLSDARKNDKITSMSIFGHGYAGSVEFAHGQDNHKAFSWGTDKVNLLEAGAFNNANVDFYTCNSATNIDETEHSSLCYVFCKRTGSSATGYRGQSTYSKINIGQGISAKWNRHKNG
;
A
#
# COMPACT_ATOMS: atom_id res chain seq x y z
N MET A 1 -34.33 27.15 30.84
CA MET A 1 -34.38 26.62 29.47
C MET A 1 -33.43 25.45 29.38
N THR A 2 -33.95 24.22 29.40
CA THR A 2 -33.14 22.99 29.25
C THR A 2 -32.94 22.79 27.74
N THR A 3 -31.81 23.19 27.24
CA THR A 3 -31.43 22.89 25.85
C THR A 3 -31.25 21.39 25.73
N CYS A 4 -32.22 20.74 25.14
CA CYS A 4 -32.09 19.34 24.72
C CYS A 4 -31.06 19.28 23.59
N ILE A 5 -29.82 18.92 23.90
CA ILE A 5 -28.81 18.60 22.88
C ILE A 5 -29.25 17.27 22.26
N GLN A 6 -29.86 17.33 21.08
CA GLN A 6 -30.12 16.16 20.26
C GLN A 6 -28.76 15.53 19.93
N LYS A 7 -28.57 14.27 20.31
CA LYS A 7 -27.32 13.56 20.10
C LYS A 7 -27.35 12.83 18.75
N THR A 8 -26.30 12.97 17.98
CA THR A 8 -26.03 12.06 16.86
C THR A 8 -25.89 10.63 17.36
N SER A 9 -26.61 9.68 16.78
CA SER A 9 -26.44 8.26 17.08
C SER A 9 -25.94 7.52 15.85
N ILE A 10 -24.99 6.59 16.06
CA ILE A 10 -24.39 5.79 14.99
C ILE A 10 -24.66 4.31 15.27
N SER A 11 -25.24 3.63 14.30
CA SER A 11 -25.44 2.18 14.30
C SER A 11 -24.53 1.52 13.25
N LEU A 12 -23.80 0.47 13.64
CA LEU A 12 -22.85 -0.23 12.78
C LEU A 12 -23.26 -1.70 12.62
N ARG A 13 -23.21 -2.22 11.40
CA ARG A 13 -23.32 -3.65 11.10
C ARG A 13 -22.03 -4.17 10.51
N ILE A 14 -21.44 -5.16 11.17
CA ILE A 14 -20.19 -5.81 10.76
C ILE A 14 -20.48 -7.26 10.35
N LYS A 15 -19.87 -7.72 9.25
CA LYS A 15 -19.91 -9.10 8.80
C LYS A 15 -18.52 -9.53 8.33
N ASN A 16 -18.07 -10.70 8.77
CA ASN A 16 -16.73 -11.22 8.45
C ASN A 16 -15.59 -10.25 8.79
N GLY A 17 -15.76 -9.46 9.86
CA GLY A 17 -14.76 -8.48 10.27
C GLY A 17 -14.71 -7.21 9.41
N ASN A 18 -15.66 -6.97 8.52
CA ASN A 18 -15.72 -5.76 7.72
C ASN A 18 -17.02 -4.99 7.96
N LEU A 19 -16.94 -3.67 7.98
CA LEU A 19 -18.12 -2.83 8.10
C LEU A 19 -19.00 -3.00 6.86
N GLN A 20 -20.26 -3.38 7.04
CA GLN A 20 -21.21 -3.58 5.93
C GLN A 20 -22.20 -2.43 5.82
N ARG A 21 -22.53 -1.80 6.96
CA ARG A 21 -23.51 -0.73 7.02
C ARG A 21 -23.22 0.18 8.21
N ARG A 22 -23.30 1.49 7.96
CA ARG A 22 -23.32 2.53 8.99
C ARG A 22 -24.57 3.37 8.81
N GLU A 23 -25.35 3.53 9.85
CA GLU A 23 -26.50 4.44 9.92
C GLU A 23 -26.18 5.55 10.89
N THR A 24 -26.37 6.78 10.46
CA THR A 24 -26.15 7.96 11.30
C THR A 24 -27.47 8.72 11.42
N THR A 25 -28.03 8.78 12.62
CA THR A 25 -29.18 9.64 12.90
C THR A 25 -28.68 11.02 13.32
N HIS A 26 -29.01 11.99 12.56
CA HIS A 26 -28.58 13.39 12.76
C HIS A 26 -29.48 14.12 13.76
N PRO A 27 -28.98 15.19 14.42
CA PRO A 27 -29.73 15.97 15.37
C PRO A 27 -31.02 16.57 14.78
N GLU A 28 -31.05 16.80 13.47
CA GLU A 28 -32.18 17.34 12.72
C GLU A 28 -33.29 16.30 12.46
N GLY A 29 -33.07 15.04 12.87
CA GLY A 29 -34.06 13.97 12.84
C GLY A 29 -34.09 13.13 11.57
N TYR A 30 -33.17 13.33 10.63
CA TYR A 30 -33.00 12.44 9.48
C TYR A 30 -31.90 11.39 9.75
N THR A 31 -31.95 10.30 8.98
CA THR A 31 -30.93 9.21 9.06
C THR A 31 -30.29 9.05 7.71
N SER A 32 -28.95 9.07 7.67
CA SER A 32 -28.16 8.71 6.49
C SER A 32 -27.65 7.28 6.60
N GLU A 33 -27.51 6.59 5.47
CA GLU A 33 -27.06 5.21 5.37
C GLU A 33 -25.80 5.13 4.50
N GLU A 34 -24.79 4.43 5.00
CA GLU A 34 -23.60 4.07 4.22
C GLU A 34 -23.50 2.55 4.13
N LEU A 35 -23.30 2.05 2.93
CA LEU A 35 -23.17 0.62 2.66
C LEU A 35 -21.80 0.32 2.06
N TYR A 36 -21.20 -0.76 2.52
CA TYR A 36 -19.87 -1.19 2.12
C TYR A 36 -19.92 -2.64 1.63
N ARG A 37 -19.28 -2.94 0.51
CA ARG A 37 -19.15 -4.29 -0.05
C ARG A 37 -17.70 -4.60 -0.29
N PHE A 38 -17.26 -5.72 0.27
CA PHE A 38 -15.87 -6.17 0.19
C PHE A 38 -15.77 -7.42 -0.67
N GLY A 39 -14.65 -7.56 -1.39
CA GLY A 39 -14.27 -8.78 -2.07
C GLY A 39 -13.85 -9.88 -1.08
N ALA A 40 -13.65 -11.08 -1.61
CA ALA A 40 -13.11 -12.20 -0.82
C ALA A 40 -11.69 -11.94 -0.30
N ASP A 41 -10.97 -11.04 -0.95
CA ASP A 41 -9.63 -10.54 -0.60
C ASP A 41 -9.65 -9.48 0.51
N GLY A 42 -10.83 -9.12 1.03
CA GLY A 42 -10.99 -8.10 2.07
C GLY A 42 -10.93 -6.65 1.58
N ASN A 43 -10.72 -6.41 0.29
CA ASN A 43 -10.69 -5.07 -0.29
C ASN A 43 -12.11 -4.51 -0.48
N LEU A 44 -12.28 -3.21 -0.21
CA LEU A 44 -13.52 -2.50 -0.47
C LEU A 44 -13.77 -2.41 -1.98
N ARG A 45 -14.87 -2.99 -2.46
CA ARG A 45 -15.25 -3.03 -3.88
C ARG A 45 -16.29 -1.99 -4.24
N LEU A 46 -17.23 -1.75 -3.35
CA LEU A 46 -18.30 -0.79 -3.55
C LEU A 46 -18.65 -0.10 -2.23
N TYR A 47 -18.80 1.20 -2.31
CA TYR A 47 -19.39 2.06 -1.29
C TYR A 47 -20.66 2.69 -1.84
N SER A 48 -21.68 2.87 -0.99
CA SER A 48 -22.89 3.60 -1.35
C SER A 48 -23.30 4.51 -0.19
N TYR A 49 -23.73 5.74 -0.54
CA TYR A 49 -24.32 6.69 0.38
C TYR A 49 -25.81 6.88 0.02
N ASP A 50 -26.68 6.61 0.99
CA ASP A 50 -28.14 6.69 0.88
C ASP A 50 -28.72 5.93 -0.34
N ARG A 51 -27.97 4.94 -0.86
CA ARG A 51 -28.31 4.17 -2.07
C ARG A 51 -28.51 5.03 -3.33
N LEU A 52 -28.03 6.25 -3.31
CA LEU A 52 -28.10 7.21 -4.39
C LEU A 52 -26.75 7.41 -5.05
N PHE A 53 -25.72 7.57 -4.23
CA PHE A 53 -24.35 7.79 -4.67
C PHE A 53 -23.51 6.53 -4.45
N TYR A 54 -22.64 6.23 -5.40
CA TYR A 54 -21.82 5.02 -5.42
C TYR A 54 -20.38 5.33 -5.76
N SER A 55 -19.45 4.64 -5.08
CA SER A 55 -18.03 4.59 -5.45
C SER A 55 -17.59 3.14 -5.61
N LEU A 56 -16.97 2.86 -6.74
CA LEU A 56 -16.50 1.54 -7.13
C LEU A 56 -14.98 1.52 -7.19
N TYR A 57 -14.39 0.44 -6.72
CA TYR A 57 -12.94 0.29 -6.64
C TYR A 57 -12.47 -1.01 -7.29
N GLY A 58 -11.51 -0.89 -8.21
CA GLY A 58 -10.81 -2.02 -8.82
C GLY A 58 -9.40 -2.16 -8.31
N TYR A 59 -8.91 -3.40 -8.27
CA TYR A 59 -7.59 -3.74 -7.75
C TYR A 59 -6.90 -4.75 -8.67
N ASP A 60 -5.59 -4.70 -8.70
CA ASP A 60 -4.77 -5.72 -9.35
C ASP A 60 -4.74 -7.03 -8.53
N GLY A 61 -4.03 -8.04 -9.03
CA GLY A 61 -3.81 -9.29 -8.29
C GLY A 61 -2.98 -9.12 -7.01
N GLY A 62 -2.36 -7.95 -6.86
CA GLY A 62 -1.57 -7.54 -5.71
C GLY A 62 -2.36 -6.77 -4.63
N THR A 63 -3.65 -6.52 -4.82
CA THR A 63 -4.50 -5.68 -3.97
C THR A 63 -4.22 -4.18 -4.04
N THR A 64 -3.41 -3.71 -5.01
CA THR A 64 -3.21 -2.29 -5.27
C THR A 64 -4.39 -1.76 -6.08
N ARG A 65 -4.94 -0.62 -5.67
CA ARG A 65 -6.05 0.02 -6.38
C ARG A 65 -5.61 0.47 -7.77
N THR A 66 -6.33 0.03 -8.79
CA THR A 66 -6.04 0.34 -10.20
C THR A 66 -7.01 1.33 -10.80
N TYR A 67 -8.23 1.39 -10.30
CA TYR A 67 -9.21 2.40 -10.70
C TYR A 67 -10.23 2.69 -9.59
N LYS A 68 -10.85 3.85 -9.71
CA LYS A 68 -11.99 4.29 -8.90
C LYS A 68 -13.00 4.97 -9.80
N TYR A 69 -14.29 4.60 -9.69
CA TYR A 69 -15.41 5.28 -10.34
C TYR A 69 -16.39 5.79 -9.32
N SER A 70 -16.90 7.00 -9.53
CA SER A 70 -17.95 7.60 -8.72
C SER A 70 -19.13 7.97 -9.61
N PHE A 71 -20.31 7.52 -9.26
CA PHE A 71 -21.52 7.69 -10.05
C PHE A 71 -22.76 7.70 -9.16
N ASP A 72 -23.87 8.20 -9.71
CA ASP A 72 -25.23 8.00 -9.19
C ASP A 72 -26.07 7.15 -10.14
N LEU A 73 -27.10 6.54 -9.58
CA LEU A 73 -28.07 5.76 -10.33
C LEU A 73 -29.35 6.58 -10.52
N ASN A 74 -29.80 6.65 -11.77
CA ASN A 74 -31.07 7.29 -12.11
C ASN A 74 -32.03 6.25 -12.71
N PRO A 75 -32.86 5.58 -11.86
CA PRO A 75 -33.81 4.60 -12.32
C PRO A 75 -34.98 5.26 -13.05
N GLN A 76 -35.34 4.74 -14.20
CA GLN A 76 -36.48 5.15 -14.99
C GLN A 76 -37.65 4.18 -14.79
N TRP A 77 -38.73 4.67 -14.23
CA TRP A 77 -39.92 3.90 -13.94
C TRP A 77 -41.06 4.29 -14.87
N VAL A 78 -41.63 3.32 -15.54
CA VAL A 78 -42.81 3.49 -16.36
C VAL A 78 -43.92 2.55 -15.88
N ASN A 79 -45.07 3.09 -15.54
CA ASN A 79 -46.21 2.35 -14.98
C ASN A 79 -45.88 1.43 -13.80
N GLY A 80 -44.95 1.86 -12.95
CA GLY A 80 -44.49 1.08 -11.77
C GLY A 80 -43.47 -0.02 -12.07
N ARG A 81 -43.00 -0.12 -13.31
CA ARG A 81 -41.90 -1.00 -13.73
C ARG A 81 -40.63 -0.23 -13.91
N LEU A 82 -39.49 -0.85 -13.54
CA LEU A 82 -38.17 -0.35 -13.82
C LEU A 82 -37.79 -0.64 -15.28
N GLU A 83 -37.80 0.39 -16.14
CA GLU A 83 -37.46 0.25 -17.56
C GLU A 83 -35.98 0.41 -17.88
N ALA A 84 -35.30 1.35 -17.17
CA ALA A 84 -33.89 1.60 -17.37
C ALA A 84 -33.26 2.06 -16.07
N VAL A 85 -31.94 1.86 -15.94
CA VAL A 85 -31.12 2.46 -14.88
C VAL A 85 -29.96 3.15 -15.57
N ASN A 86 -29.97 4.48 -15.53
CA ASN A 86 -28.88 5.28 -16.07
C ASN A 86 -27.80 5.47 -15.01
N PHE A 87 -26.56 5.24 -15.40
CA PHE A 87 -25.39 5.46 -14.58
C PHE A 87 -24.79 6.82 -14.94
N ASN A 88 -24.92 7.80 -14.06
CA ASN A 88 -24.35 9.12 -14.27
C ASN A 88 -22.95 9.15 -13.66
N LEU A 89 -21.92 9.02 -14.51
CA LEU A 89 -20.53 9.05 -14.08
C LEU A 89 -20.12 10.48 -13.69
N HIS A 90 -19.68 10.65 -12.43
CA HIS A 90 -19.13 11.92 -11.94
C HIS A 90 -17.61 11.98 -12.11
N ASN A 91 -16.92 10.91 -11.77
CA ASN A 91 -15.48 10.84 -11.82
C ASN A 91 -14.99 9.40 -12.05
N ALA A 92 -13.97 9.26 -12.85
CA ALA A 92 -13.22 8.01 -12.98
C ALA A 92 -11.72 8.34 -12.88
N MET A 93 -11.05 7.62 -11.97
CA MET A 93 -9.61 7.75 -11.75
C MET A 93 -8.94 6.40 -12.02
N PHE A 94 -7.79 6.45 -12.67
CA PHE A 94 -6.97 5.28 -13.00
C PHE A 94 -5.59 5.44 -12.39
N TYR A 95 -5.05 4.35 -11.85
CA TYR A 95 -3.78 4.28 -11.13
C TYR A 95 -2.87 3.19 -11.72
N PRO A 96 -2.18 3.45 -12.84
CA PRO A 96 -1.28 2.46 -13.45
C PRO A 96 -0.13 2.06 -12.53
N ASN A 97 0.31 2.99 -11.67
CA ASN A 97 1.32 2.78 -10.64
C ASN A 97 1.32 3.94 -9.63
N ALA A 98 2.18 3.87 -8.61
CA ALA A 98 2.29 4.90 -7.57
C ALA A 98 2.75 6.28 -8.07
N TYR A 99 3.34 6.37 -9.26
CA TYR A 99 3.96 7.60 -9.79
C TYR A 99 3.07 8.40 -10.71
N ILE A 100 1.94 7.84 -11.14
CA ILE A 100 1.03 8.51 -12.06
C ILE A 100 -0.41 8.06 -11.85
N ASN A 101 -1.33 9.00 -11.87
CA ASN A 101 -2.75 8.75 -12.01
C ASN A 101 -3.35 9.67 -13.09
N PHE A 102 -4.52 9.32 -13.62
CA PHE A 102 -5.26 10.13 -14.58
C PHE A 102 -6.75 9.91 -14.42
N ASN A 103 -7.53 10.91 -14.83
CA ASN A 103 -8.99 10.86 -14.77
C ASN A 103 -9.60 10.68 -16.16
N ASN A 104 -10.94 10.48 -16.20
CA ASN A 104 -11.72 10.35 -17.44
C ASN A 104 -11.67 11.59 -18.34
N ASN A 105 -11.32 12.76 -17.82
CA ASN A 105 -11.17 13.99 -18.60
C ASN A 105 -9.77 14.14 -19.22
N GLY A 106 -8.88 13.14 -19.05
CA GLY A 106 -7.53 13.14 -19.59
C GLY A 106 -6.51 13.93 -18.76
N TYR A 107 -6.91 14.48 -17.61
CA TYR A 107 -5.95 15.10 -16.70
C TYR A 107 -5.17 14.02 -15.98
N TYR A 108 -3.86 14.17 -15.92
CA TYR A 108 -2.99 13.27 -15.20
C TYR A 108 -2.07 13.99 -14.24
N THR A 109 -1.65 13.29 -13.19
CA THR A 109 -0.75 13.79 -12.17
C THR A 109 0.44 12.84 -12.05
N LYS A 110 1.65 13.38 -12.16
CA LYS A 110 2.90 12.67 -11.84
C LYS A 110 3.33 13.00 -10.42
N HIS A 111 3.70 11.98 -9.67
CA HIS A 111 4.12 12.10 -8.27
C HIS A 111 5.63 11.91 -8.15
N TYR A 112 6.26 12.71 -7.30
CA TYR A 112 7.67 12.65 -7.00
C TYR A 112 7.85 12.35 -5.52
N TYR A 113 8.78 11.42 -5.25
CA TYR A 113 9.00 10.90 -3.90
C TYR A 113 10.45 11.09 -3.48
N ASN A 114 10.65 11.30 -2.18
CA ASN A 114 11.92 11.18 -1.49
C ASN A 114 11.81 10.00 -0.52
N GLY A 115 12.33 8.83 -0.89
CA GLY A 115 12.01 7.59 -0.19
C GLY A 115 10.53 7.25 -0.34
N MET A 116 9.82 7.15 0.76
CA MET A 116 8.36 6.88 0.80
C MET A 116 7.51 8.16 0.88
N GLU A 117 8.14 9.31 1.11
CA GLU A 117 7.45 10.58 1.25
C GLU A 117 7.19 11.21 -0.12
N ARG A 118 5.92 11.53 -0.41
CA ARG A 118 5.57 12.32 -1.60
C ARG A 118 5.93 13.78 -1.36
N ILE A 119 6.91 14.28 -2.11
CA ILE A 119 7.43 15.64 -1.96
C ILE A 119 6.80 16.62 -2.93
N ALA A 120 6.39 16.16 -4.11
CA ALA A 120 5.76 17.01 -5.11
C ALA A 120 4.84 16.20 -6.03
N SER A 121 3.90 16.92 -6.64
CA SER A 121 3.09 16.42 -7.75
C SER A 121 3.10 17.42 -8.90
N ARG A 122 3.20 16.93 -10.12
CA ARG A 122 3.11 17.74 -11.33
C ARG A 122 1.88 17.36 -12.12
N LEU A 123 1.02 18.32 -12.40
CA LEU A 123 -0.07 18.15 -13.34
C LEU A 123 0.50 18.08 -14.76
N GLY A 124 0.01 17.14 -15.54
CA GLY A 124 0.67 16.79 -16.78
C GLY A 124 0.19 17.52 -18.02
N ASP A 125 1.04 17.46 -19.01
CA ASP A 125 0.83 17.95 -20.35
C ASP A 125 0.67 16.82 -21.38
N ASN A 126 0.08 17.12 -22.43
CA ASN A 126 -0.45 16.55 -23.68
C ASN A 126 0.07 15.23 -24.30
N ASN A 127 0.93 14.41 -23.72
CA ASN A 127 1.58 13.33 -24.47
C ASN A 127 1.43 11.90 -23.88
N LEU A 128 0.34 11.59 -23.19
CA LEU A 128 0.04 10.20 -22.85
C LEU A 128 -0.89 9.59 -23.92
N SER A 129 -0.32 8.76 -24.81
CA SER A 129 -1.09 7.87 -25.66
C SER A 129 -1.33 6.57 -24.91
N LEU A 130 -2.58 6.25 -24.60
CA LEU A 130 -2.95 4.97 -24.01
C LEU A 130 -3.30 4.00 -25.13
N ALA A 131 -2.60 2.87 -25.18
CA ALA A 131 -2.98 1.76 -26.06
C ALA A 131 -4.23 1.09 -25.50
N THR A 132 -5.32 1.08 -26.28
CA THR A 132 -6.66 0.77 -25.81
C THR A 132 -7.14 -0.66 -26.09
N HIS A 133 -6.29 -1.60 -26.53
CA HIS A 133 -6.79 -2.92 -26.89
C HIS A 133 -5.86 -4.05 -26.48
N ASP A 134 -6.22 -4.74 -25.39
CA ASP A 134 -5.69 -6.04 -25.00
C ASP A 134 -6.85 -7.01 -24.79
N PRO A 135 -6.95 -8.11 -25.56
CA PRO A 135 -8.02 -9.10 -25.42
C PRO A 135 -8.11 -9.75 -24.04
N GLU A 136 -6.98 -9.91 -23.34
CA GLU A 136 -6.98 -10.44 -21.97
C GLU A 136 -7.64 -9.51 -20.94
N LEU A 137 -7.74 -8.21 -21.26
CA LEU A 137 -8.48 -7.25 -20.44
C LEU A 137 -9.99 -7.44 -20.54
N GLN A 138 -10.53 -8.00 -21.63
CA GLN A 138 -11.97 -8.17 -21.81
C GLN A 138 -12.55 -9.20 -20.85
N ASP A 139 -11.92 -10.37 -20.71
CA ASP A 139 -12.37 -11.41 -19.76
C ASP A 139 -12.34 -10.92 -18.30
N ARG A 140 -11.35 -10.09 -17.96
CA ARG A 140 -11.26 -9.46 -16.63
C ARG A 140 -12.34 -8.42 -16.43
N LYS A 141 -12.65 -7.65 -17.46
CA LYS A 141 -13.74 -6.67 -17.45
C LYS A 141 -15.08 -7.35 -17.23
N ASP A 142 -15.39 -8.40 -17.97
CA ASP A 142 -16.66 -9.14 -17.87
C ASP A 142 -16.86 -9.74 -16.46
N TRP A 143 -15.78 -10.27 -15.86
CA TRP A 143 -15.82 -10.75 -14.48
C TRP A 143 -16.07 -9.62 -13.47
N GLN A 144 -15.42 -8.47 -13.64
CA GLN A 144 -15.60 -7.30 -12.77
C GLN A 144 -17.01 -6.73 -12.92
N ASP A 145 -17.52 -6.59 -14.13
CA ASP A 145 -18.86 -6.08 -14.40
C ASP A 145 -19.94 -6.98 -13.77
N SER A 146 -19.76 -8.29 -13.81
CA SER A 146 -20.61 -9.27 -13.15
C SER A 146 -20.62 -9.10 -11.61
N LEU A 147 -19.46 -8.86 -11.01
CA LEU A 147 -19.35 -8.63 -9.56
C LEU A 147 -20.01 -7.30 -9.14
N ILE A 148 -19.81 -6.26 -9.93
CA ILE A 148 -20.42 -4.93 -9.71
C ILE A 148 -21.94 -5.03 -9.80
N ARG A 149 -22.45 -5.65 -10.87
CA ARG A 149 -23.87 -5.88 -11.07
C ARG A 149 -24.50 -6.58 -9.87
N LYS A 150 -23.90 -7.68 -9.40
CA LYS A 150 -24.34 -8.40 -8.21
C LYS A 150 -24.45 -7.50 -6.99
N ASN A 151 -23.45 -6.67 -6.73
CA ASN A 151 -23.45 -5.76 -5.59
C ASN A 151 -24.52 -4.67 -5.71
N ILE A 152 -24.75 -4.13 -6.91
CA ILE A 152 -25.79 -3.13 -7.16
C ILE A 152 -27.18 -3.75 -6.98
N VAL A 153 -27.43 -4.93 -7.53
CA VAL A 153 -28.68 -5.68 -7.33
C VAL A 153 -28.94 -5.91 -5.83
N GLU A 154 -27.92 -6.33 -5.08
CA GLU A 154 -28.05 -6.57 -3.64
C GLU A 154 -28.38 -5.29 -2.85
N ILE A 155 -27.86 -4.14 -3.27
CA ILE A 155 -28.08 -2.86 -2.59
C ILE A 155 -29.43 -2.24 -2.97
N THR A 156 -29.75 -2.24 -4.27
CA THR A 156 -30.92 -1.52 -4.82
C THR A 156 -32.16 -2.37 -4.87
N GLY A 157 -32.00 -3.68 -4.98
CA GLY A 157 -33.10 -4.60 -5.30
C GLY A 157 -33.56 -4.51 -6.78
N TYR A 158 -32.82 -3.81 -7.64
CA TYR A 158 -33.15 -3.73 -9.07
C TYR A 158 -32.85 -5.05 -9.76
N GLU A 159 -33.75 -5.49 -10.63
CA GLU A 159 -33.55 -6.65 -11.47
C GLU A 159 -33.07 -6.20 -12.84
N PHE A 160 -31.95 -6.74 -13.29
CA PHE A 160 -31.38 -6.49 -14.62
C PHE A 160 -31.50 -7.75 -15.48
N LEU A 161 -31.50 -7.54 -16.79
CA LEU A 161 -31.42 -8.64 -17.76
C LEU A 161 -30.08 -9.39 -17.56
N GLU A 162 -30.14 -10.71 -17.47
CA GLU A 162 -28.93 -11.52 -17.35
C GLU A 162 -28.16 -11.53 -18.68
N PRO A 163 -26.82 -11.52 -18.67
CA PRO A 163 -26.03 -11.62 -19.90
C PRO A 163 -26.40 -12.86 -20.73
N GLY A 164 -26.73 -12.66 -22.00
CA GLY A 164 -27.10 -13.73 -22.91
C GLY A 164 -28.55 -14.19 -22.80
N GLN A 165 -29.37 -13.58 -21.95
CA GLN A 165 -30.83 -13.80 -21.96
C GLN A 165 -31.51 -12.91 -23.02
N GLU A 166 -32.54 -13.45 -23.65
CA GLU A 166 -33.44 -12.66 -24.49
C GLU A 166 -34.44 -11.89 -23.63
N GLN A 167 -34.80 -10.68 -24.06
CA GLN A 167 -35.80 -9.85 -23.41
C GLN A 167 -37.16 -10.55 -23.43
N ASP A 168 -37.79 -10.66 -22.27
CA ASP A 168 -39.19 -11.08 -22.20
C ASP A 168 -40.09 -9.88 -22.59
N PRO A 169 -40.88 -9.95 -23.66
CA PRO A 169 -41.75 -8.85 -24.05
C PRO A 169 -42.81 -8.48 -23.01
N ASP A 170 -43.19 -9.44 -22.16
CA ASP A 170 -44.21 -9.26 -21.12
C ASP A 170 -43.61 -8.76 -19.78
N ASP A 171 -42.29 -8.97 -19.58
CA ASP A 171 -41.56 -8.51 -18.41
C ASP A 171 -40.14 -8.00 -18.78
N PRO A 172 -40.07 -6.87 -19.52
CA PRO A 172 -38.77 -6.33 -19.95
C PRO A 172 -37.95 -5.85 -18.74
N LYS A 173 -36.70 -6.27 -18.70
CA LYS A 173 -35.73 -5.87 -17.68
C LYS A 173 -34.67 -4.95 -18.26
N PRO A 174 -34.19 -3.93 -17.49
CA PRO A 174 -33.14 -3.06 -17.95
C PRO A 174 -31.83 -3.86 -18.14
N VAL A 175 -31.06 -3.48 -19.15
CA VAL A 175 -29.69 -4.00 -19.35
C VAL A 175 -28.77 -3.34 -18.36
N PHE A 176 -27.87 -4.13 -17.76
CA PHE A 176 -26.83 -3.60 -16.91
C PHE A 176 -25.62 -3.18 -17.75
N GLU A 177 -25.41 -1.90 -17.90
CA GLU A 177 -24.27 -1.34 -18.62
C GLU A 177 -23.61 -0.28 -17.76
N LEU A 178 -22.37 -0.54 -17.34
CA LEU A 178 -21.56 0.49 -16.70
C LEU A 178 -21.18 1.58 -17.72
N PRO A 179 -21.05 2.85 -17.28
CA PRO A 179 -20.63 3.93 -18.14
C PRO A 179 -19.30 3.55 -18.82
N GLN A 180 -19.29 3.63 -20.15
CA GLN A 180 -18.03 3.51 -20.88
C GLN A 180 -17.20 4.76 -20.60
N VAL A 181 -16.02 4.57 -20.02
CA VAL A 181 -15.09 5.67 -19.76
C VAL A 181 -14.19 5.79 -20.97
N GLU A 182 -14.56 6.72 -21.86
CA GLU A 182 -13.66 7.15 -22.94
C GLU A 182 -12.74 8.24 -22.41
N ILE A 183 -11.43 8.01 -22.47
CA ILE A 183 -10.46 9.06 -22.21
C ILE A 183 -10.31 9.88 -23.48
N THR A 184 -11.14 10.92 -23.60
CA THR A 184 -11.12 11.84 -24.71
C THR A 184 -9.98 12.82 -24.55
N GLY A 185 -8.84 12.53 -25.17
CA GLY A 185 -7.69 13.42 -25.35
C GLY A 185 -7.21 14.12 -24.06
N LEU A 186 -5.94 14.06 -23.79
CA LEU A 186 -5.33 14.78 -22.66
C LEU A 186 -5.45 16.29 -22.88
N GLN A 187 -6.05 16.99 -21.92
CA GLN A 187 -6.18 18.45 -22.00
C GLN A 187 -4.84 19.10 -21.63
N PRO A 188 -4.40 20.16 -22.37
CA PRO A 188 -3.23 20.92 -22.00
C PRO A 188 -3.51 21.67 -20.70
N ILE A 189 -2.84 21.28 -19.64
CA ILE A 189 -2.70 22.11 -18.44
C ILE A 189 -1.42 22.92 -18.67
N GLY A 190 -1.46 24.21 -18.31
CA GLY A 190 -0.34 25.13 -18.51
C GLY A 190 0.99 24.53 -18.08
N SER A 191 2.00 24.64 -18.90
CA SER A 191 3.33 24.07 -18.67
C SER A 191 3.90 24.66 -17.38
N GLY A 192 3.82 23.93 -16.25
CA GLY A 192 4.54 24.34 -15.07
C GLY A 192 3.88 24.14 -13.71
N ASP A 193 2.67 23.62 -13.65
CA ASP A 193 1.99 23.46 -12.35
C ASP A 193 2.58 22.28 -11.55
N VAL A 194 3.67 22.59 -10.87
CA VAL A 194 4.27 21.70 -9.86
C VAL A 194 3.79 22.15 -8.50
N PHE A 195 3.25 21.21 -7.74
CA PHE A 195 2.79 21.43 -6.38
C PHE A 195 3.72 20.74 -5.41
N TYR A 196 4.14 21.46 -4.35
CA TYR A 196 5.05 20.98 -3.32
C TYR A 196 4.27 20.79 -2.01
N TYR A 197 4.44 19.61 -1.42
CA TYR A 197 3.80 19.27 -0.15
C TYR A 197 4.66 19.70 1.01
N HIS A 198 4.02 20.30 2.02
CA HIS A 198 4.66 20.72 3.27
C HIS A 198 4.00 19.98 4.43
N PRO A 199 4.55 18.81 4.81
CA PRO A 199 3.96 17.97 5.83
C PRO A 199 4.34 18.44 7.24
N ASN A 200 3.56 17.99 8.23
CA ASN A 200 3.94 18.02 9.64
C ASN A 200 4.83 16.81 10.00
N HIS A 201 5.14 16.67 11.28
CA HIS A 201 5.98 15.57 11.81
C HIS A 201 5.38 14.15 11.62
N LEU A 202 4.10 14.04 11.29
CA LEU A 202 3.40 12.78 10.99
C LEU A 202 3.26 12.53 9.49
N GLY A 203 3.87 13.36 8.64
CA GLY A 203 3.70 13.27 7.20
C GLY A 203 2.36 13.79 6.66
N SER A 204 1.50 14.37 7.52
CA SER A 204 0.24 14.97 7.05
C SER A 204 0.51 16.31 6.39
N THR A 205 -0.02 16.52 5.19
CA THR A 205 0.12 17.75 4.43
C THR A 205 -0.54 18.91 5.17
N CYS A 206 0.23 19.89 5.63
CA CYS A 206 -0.32 21.09 6.25
C CYS A 206 -0.69 22.14 5.22
N TYR A 207 0.14 22.30 4.19
CA TYR A 207 -0.14 23.17 3.05
C TYR A 207 0.56 22.67 1.80
N VAL A 208 0.05 23.11 0.66
CA VAL A 208 0.60 22.84 -0.67
C VAL A 208 0.91 24.16 -1.34
N THR A 209 2.11 24.31 -1.89
CA THR A 209 2.52 25.49 -2.65
C THR A 209 2.70 25.16 -4.13
N ASP A 210 2.54 26.17 -5.00
CA ASP A 210 2.93 26.10 -6.40
C ASP A 210 4.44 26.38 -6.60
N GLY A 211 4.89 26.39 -7.85
CA GLY A 211 6.27 26.70 -8.21
C GLY A 211 6.74 28.12 -7.89
N ASN A 212 5.83 29.03 -7.56
CA ASN A 212 6.11 30.40 -7.15
C ASN A 212 6.08 30.55 -5.60
N ALA A 213 6.02 29.45 -4.88
CA ALA A 213 5.87 29.40 -3.43
C ALA A 213 4.55 30.03 -2.90
N SER A 214 3.53 30.17 -3.76
CA SER A 214 2.20 30.64 -3.34
C SER A 214 1.40 29.45 -2.78
N VAL A 215 0.76 29.64 -1.61
CA VAL A 215 -0.05 28.59 -0.98
C VAL A 215 -1.32 28.39 -1.81
N GLN A 216 -1.53 27.15 -2.24
CA GLN A 216 -2.68 26.72 -3.03
C GLN A 216 -3.72 25.97 -2.19
N GLN A 217 -3.26 25.18 -1.23
CA GLN A 217 -4.12 24.47 -0.27
C GLN A 217 -3.53 24.59 1.14
N GLY A 218 -4.41 24.53 2.14
CA GLY A 218 -4.03 24.46 3.55
C GLY A 218 -5.01 23.60 4.32
N PHE A 219 -4.51 22.77 5.25
CA PHE A 219 -5.31 21.81 6.01
C PHE A 219 -5.03 21.91 7.49
N LEU A 220 -6.09 21.88 8.29
CA LEU A 220 -6.03 21.66 9.74
C LEU A 220 -6.77 20.36 10.06
N TYR A 221 -6.12 19.49 10.84
CA TYR A 221 -6.65 18.17 11.19
C TYR A 221 -6.97 18.09 12.69
N ALA A 222 -8.06 17.40 13.02
CA ALA A 222 -8.20 16.78 14.33
C ALA A 222 -7.19 15.63 14.50
N PRO A 223 -6.93 15.16 15.73
CA PRO A 223 -5.90 14.14 15.97
C PRO A 223 -6.03 12.86 15.12
N PHE A 224 -7.24 12.46 14.79
CA PHE A 224 -7.50 11.27 13.98
C PHE A 224 -7.61 11.55 12.47
N GLY A 225 -7.36 12.78 12.02
CA GLY A 225 -7.28 13.11 10.60
C GLY A 225 -8.54 13.64 9.98
N GLU A 226 -9.58 13.91 10.77
CA GLU A 226 -10.72 14.70 10.32
C GLU A 226 -10.22 16.10 9.96
N ILE A 227 -10.53 16.57 8.74
CA ILE A 227 -10.21 17.93 8.31
C ILE A 227 -11.16 18.88 9.03
N THR A 228 -10.63 19.69 9.95
CA THR A 228 -11.42 20.68 10.71
C THR A 228 -11.50 22.03 10.02
N ASN A 229 -10.53 22.34 9.17
CA ASN A 229 -10.50 23.52 8.34
C ASN A 229 -9.68 23.23 7.08
N GLU A 230 -10.19 23.68 5.94
CA GLU A 230 -9.54 23.58 4.65
C GLU A 230 -9.54 24.96 3.97
N HIS A 231 -8.42 25.32 3.39
CA HIS A 231 -8.27 26.51 2.56
C HIS A 231 -7.82 26.11 1.17
N ASN A 232 -8.64 26.45 0.17
CA ASN A 232 -8.35 26.23 -1.25
C ASN A 232 -8.40 27.57 -1.98
N VAL A 233 -7.34 27.89 -2.72
CA VAL A 233 -7.30 29.09 -3.55
C VAL A 233 -7.95 28.79 -4.91
N GLY A 234 -9.30 28.80 -4.94
CA GLY A 234 -10.12 29.09 -6.13
C GLY A 234 -9.87 28.27 -7.41
N TRP A 235 -9.33 27.06 -7.35
CA TRP A 235 -9.19 26.20 -8.51
C TRP A 235 -10.52 25.57 -8.93
N GLN A 236 -10.95 25.85 -10.15
CA GLN A 236 -12.29 25.51 -10.65
C GLN A 236 -12.46 24.09 -11.17
N SER A 237 -11.51 23.17 -11.04
CA SER A 237 -11.70 21.87 -11.70
C SER A 237 -10.90 20.75 -11.10
N GLY A 238 -11.23 20.19 -9.96
CA GLY A 238 -10.87 18.82 -9.60
C GLY A 238 -9.41 18.34 -9.80
N THR A 239 -8.48 19.26 -10.03
CA THR A 239 -7.10 19.00 -10.43
C THR A 239 -6.10 19.21 -9.30
N LEU A 240 -6.53 19.74 -8.14
CA LEU A 240 -5.64 19.88 -6.98
C LEU A 240 -5.24 18.52 -6.43
N PRO A 241 -4.02 18.42 -5.89
CA PRO A 241 -3.55 17.20 -5.27
C PRO A 241 -4.45 16.79 -4.10
N LYS A 242 -4.94 15.54 -4.10
CA LYS A 242 -5.88 15.00 -3.10
C LYS A 242 -5.17 14.25 -1.96
N TYR A 243 -3.93 14.63 -1.66
CA TYR A 243 -3.12 13.95 -0.65
C TYR A 243 -2.97 14.84 0.59
N SER A 244 -3.59 14.41 1.68
CA SER A 244 -3.70 15.23 2.88
C SER A 244 -3.20 14.51 4.12
N PHE A 245 -4.03 13.92 4.95
CA PHE A 245 -3.63 13.25 6.19
C PHE A 245 -2.67 12.09 5.93
N ASN A 246 -1.49 12.08 6.59
CA ASN A 246 -0.37 11.13 6.38
C ASN A 246 0.02 10.93 4.91
N ALA A 247 -0.09 11.99 4.08
CA ALA A 247 0.12 11.95 2.64
C ALA A 247 -0.74 10.90 1.90
N LYS A 248 -1.85 10.44 2.50
CA LYS A 248 -2.79 9.51 1.87
C LYS A 248 -3.80 10.26 1.01
N GLU A 249 -4.25 9.59 -0.05
CA GLU A 249 -5.28 10.14 -0.92
C GLU A 249 -6.61 10.19 -0.18
N LEU A 250 -7.22 11.36 -0.17
CA LEU A 250 -8.59 11.56 0.28
C LEU A 250 -9.52 11.33 -0.90
N ASP A 251 -10.39 10.35 -0.79
CA ASP A 251 -11.52 10.17 -1.69
C ASP A 251 -12.61 11.16 -1.28
N GLU A 252 -12.62 12.34 -1.87
CA GLU A 252 -13.53 13.45 -1.52
C GLU A 252 -15.00 13.02 -1.58
N GLU A 253 -15.33 12.10 -2.49
CA GLU A 253 -16.67 11.57 -2.68
C GLU A 253 -17.19 10.75 -1.49
N THR A 254 -16.27 10.18 -0.73
CA THR A 254 -16.61 9.29 0.40
C THR A 254 -16.11 9.81 1.74
N GLY A 255 -15.20 10.80 1.73
CA GLY A 255 -14.52 11.31 2.91
C GLY A 255 -13.54 10.31 3.55
N MET A 256 -13.18 9.24 2.82
CA MET A 256 -12.28 8.21 3.30
C MET A 256 -10.88 8.38 2.72
N TYR A 257 -9.86 8.03 3.51
CA TYR A 257 -8.48 7.97 3.07
C TYR A 257 -8.13 6.55 2.60
N TYR A 258 -7.46 6.45 1.46
CA TYR A 258 -6.94 5.19 0.94
C TYR A 258 -5.57 4.89 1.55
N TYR A 259 -5.53 3.93 2.49
CA TYR A 259 -4.32 3.44 3.16
C TYR A 259 -3.79 2.14 2.54
N GLU A 260 -3.89 1.98 1.22
CA GLU A 260 -3.44 0.81 0.46
C GLU A 260 -4.13 -0.50 0.89
N ALA A 261 -3.78 -1.05 2.07
CA ALA A 261 -4.41 -2.26 2.60
C ALA A 261 -5.85 -2.06 3.08
N ARG A 262 -6.22 -0.83 3.47
CA ARG A 262 -7.52 -0.52 4.07
C ARG A 262 -8.01 0.87 3.67
N TYR A 263 -9.32 1.06 3.78
CA TYR A 263 -9.92 2.40 3.79
C TYR A 263 -10.10 2.89 5.21
N TYR A 264 -9.68 4.12 5.45
CA TYR A 264 -9.76 4.79 6.73
C TYR A 264 -10.83 5.88 6.69
N ALA A 265 -11.88 5.69 7.47
CA ALA A 265 -12.93 6.69 7.71
C ALA A 265 -12.73 7.23 9.13
N PRO A 266 -12.08 8.38 9.32
CA PRO A 266 -11.77 8.88 10.65
C PRO A 266 -12.96 8.77 11.63
N PRO A 267 -12.77 8.27 12.85
CA PRO A 267 -11.49 7.90 13.49
C PRO A 267 -11.11 6.41 13.36
N THR A 268 -11.73 5.62 12.48
CA THR A 268 -11.53 4.16 12.41
C THR A 268 -11.37 3.64 10.98
N PHE A 269 -10.73 2.48 10.84
CA PHE A 269 -10.75 1.73 9.59
C PHE A 269 -12.12 1.08 9.34
N VAL A 270 -12.52 0.96 8.06
CA VAL A 270 -13.81 0.33 7.69
C VAL A 270 -13.71 -1.19 7.55
N SER A 271 -12.48 -1.73 7.51
CA SER A 271 -12.21 -3.16 7.51
C SER A 271 -11.30 -3.55 8.66
N ARG A 272 -11.36 -4.85 8.99
CA ARG A 272 -10.52 -5.45 10.03
C ARG A 272 -9.05 -5.33 9.62
N ASP A 273 -8.18 -5.04 10.58
CA ASP A 273 -6.74 -5.11 10.40
C ASP A 273 -6.33 -6.50 9.92
N PRO A 274 -5.60 -6.64 8.82
CA PRO A 274 -5.04 -7.94 8.41
C PRO A 274 -4.17 -8.59 9.49
N LEU A 275 -3.59 -7.79 10.38
CA LEU A 275 -2.69 -8.22 11.46
C LEU A 275 -3.37 -8.31 12.84
N PHE A 276 -4.70 -8.21 12.92
CA PHE A 276 -5.42 -8.13 14.19
C PHE A 276 -5.10 -9.27 15.18
N GLU A 277 -4.76 -10.46 14.67
CA GLU A 277 -4.40 -11.62 15.50
C GLU A 277 -3.07 -11.42 16.25
N LYS A 278 -2.17 -10.56 15.73
CA LYS A 278 -0.92 -10.21 16.41
C LYS A 278 -1.14 -9.26 17.59
N TYR A 279 -2.26 -8.54 17.60
CA TYR A 279 -2.57 -7.50 18.59
C TYR A 279 -3.93 -7.72 19.25
N PRO A 280 -4.15 -8.86 19.94
CA PRO A 280 -5.47 -9.23 20.45
C PRO A 280 -6.02 -8.30 21.53
N THR A 281 -5.18 -7.42 22.08
CA THR A 281 -5.57 -6.42 23.10
C THR A 281 -6.11 -5.13 22.48
N PHE A 282 -5.98 -4.93 21.17
CA PHE A 282 -6.44 -3.73 20.48
C PHE A 282 -7.62 -4.04 19.57
N SER A 283 -8.47 -3.03 19.34
CA SER A 283 -9.54 -3.15 18.36
C SER A 283 -8.94 -3.32 16.95
N PRO A 284 -9.39 -4.29 16.15
CA PRO A 284 -8.90 -4.48 14.79
C PRO A 284 -9.26 -3.33 13.83
N TYR A 285 -10.01 -2.35 14.28
CA TYR A 285 -10.41 -1.16 13.52
C TYR A 285 -9.71 0.11 14.01
N SER A 286 -8.90 0.01 15.08
CA SER A 286 -8.23 1.19 15.65
C SER A 286 -7.17 1.72 14.68
N TYR A 287 -7.08 3.03 14.62
CA TYR A 287 -5.99 3.73 13.95
C TYR A 287 -4.87 4.01 14.95
N CYS A 288 -3.64 3.62 14.60
CA CYS A 288 -2.42 3.91 15.37
C CYS A 288 -2.54 3.58 16.87
N VAL A 289 -3.21 2.47 17.22
CA VAL A 289 -3.40 2.04 18.62
C VAL A 289 -4.05 3.14 19.49
N ASN A 290 -4.90 3.98 18.89
CA ASN A 290 -5.51 5.17 19.49
C ASN A 290 -4.50 6.23 19.97
N ASN A 291 -3.32 6.30 19.34
CA ASN A 291 -2.30 7.32 19.60
C ASN A 291 -1.84 8.04 18.31
N PRO A 292 -2.75 8.64 17.55
CA PRO A 292 -2.48 9.18 16.20
C PRO A 292 -1.60 10.43 16.18
N VAL A 293 -1.32 11.02 17.35
CA VAL A 293 -0.44 12.22 17.47
C VAL A 293 1.04 11.82 17.49
N ASN A 294 1.35 10.58 17.88
CA ASN A 294 2.73 10.09 18.01
C ASN A 294 3.04 8.93 17.08
N VAL A 295 2.02 8.34 16.45
CA VAL A 295 2.15 7.12 15.64
C VAL A 295 1.42 7.34 14.32
N ILE A 296 2.01 6.88 13.22
CA ILE A 296 1.38 6.83 11.90
C ILE A 296 1.27 5.39 11.44
N ASP A 297 0.32 5.10 10.55
CA ASP A 297 0.19 3.85 9.80
C ASP A 297 0.49 4.13 8.32
N PRO A 298 1.72 3.93 7.82
CA PRO A 298 2.10 4.33 6.46
C PRO A 298 1.42 3.50 5.38
N THR A 299 1.27 2.20 5.60
CA THR A 299 0.77 1.26 4.57
C THR A 299 -0.14 0.17 5.11
N GLY A 300 -0.16 -0.05 6.42
CA GLY A 300 -0.81 -1.18 7.06
C GLY A 300 -0.16 -2.54 6.72
N MET A 301 1.15 -2.55 6.31
CA MET A 301 1.88 -3.71 5.81
C MET A 301 3.28 -3.83 6.42
N GLU A 302 3.99 -4.96 6.17
CA GLU A 302 5.23 -5.31 6.86
C GLU A 302 6.49 -4.72 6.20
N GLY A 303 7.40 -4.15 7.04
CA GLY A 303 8.79 -3.89 6.71
C GLY A 303 9.70 -5.03 7.20
N VAL A 304 10.70 -5.43 6.40
CA VAL A 304 11.61 -6.52 6.72
C VAL A 304 13.05 -6.02 6.75
N VAL A 305 13.79 -6.31 7.84
CA VAL A 305 15.23 -6.08 7.94
C VAL A 305 15.93 -7.41 8.16
N VAL A 306 16.94 -7.72 7.34
CA VAL A 306 17.62 -9.01 7.35
C VAL A 306 19.09 -8.85 7.67
N SER A 307 19.61 -9.66 8.60
CA SER A 307 21.02 -9.70 8.96
C SER A 307 21.62 -11.07 8.72
N GLY A 308 22.67 -11.13 7.91
CA GLY A 308 23.51 -12.32 7.77
C GLY A 308 24.44 -12.50 8.95
N GLY A 309 25.10 -13.65 9.00
CA GLY A 309 26.19 -13.94 9.90
C GLY A 309 27.54 -13.85 9.19
N GLU A 310 28.57 -13.56 9.91
CA GLU A 310 29.95 -13.60 9.45
C GLU A 310 30.80 -14.42 10.44
N TYR A 311 31.61 -15.30 9.89
CA TYR A 311 32.61 -16.03 10.66
C TYR A 311 33.97 -15.35 10.52
N ASP A 312 34.52 -14.97 11.66
CA ASP A 312 35.94 -14.58 11.80
C ASP A 312 36.48 -15.33 13.04
N ASP A 313 37.51 -16.16 12.85
CA ASP A 313 38.19 -16.91 13.91
C ASP A 313 38.66 -16.02 15.11
N LYS A 314 38.78 -14.73 14.88
CA LYS A 314 39.11 -13.72 15.92
C LYS A 314 37.89 -12.92 16.41
N ASN A 315 36.69 -13.25 15.97
CA ASN A 315 35.41 -12.56 16.30
C ASN A 315 35.42 -11.04 16.03
N ARG A 316 36.34 -10.53 15.20
CA ARG A 316 36.48 -9.09 14.94
C ARG A 316 35.32 -8.49 14.16
N TYR A 317 34.68 -9.30 13.33
CA TYR A 317 33.63 -8.90 12.40
C TYR A 317 32.30 -9.58 12.70
N LYS A 318 32.23 -10.33 13.83
CA LYS A 318 31.05 -11.13 14.20
C LYS A 318 29.72 -10.39 14.09
N TYR A 319 29.70 -9.09 14.42
CA TYR A 319 28.47 -8.30 14.42
C TYR A 319 28.38 -7.31 13.24
N ASN A 320 29.17 -7.55 12.18
CA ASN A 320 29.31 -6.64 11.05
C ASN A 320 27.99 -6.33 10.34
N PHE A 321 27.04 -7.29 10.33
CA PHE A 321 25.71 -7.12 9.74
C PHE A 321 24.60 -6.88 10.77
N ILE A 322 24.90 -7.05 12.05
CA ILE A 322 23.95 -6.84 13.15
C ILE A 322 23.81 -5.34 13.47
N GLU A 323 24.92 -4.64 13.65
CA GLU A 323 24.88 -3.23 14.03
C GLU A 323 24.26 -2.32 12.95
N PRO A 324 24.57 -2.50 11.63
CA PRO A 324 23.87 -1.76 10.60
C PRO A 324 22.37 -2.07 10.54
N ALA A 325 21.99 -3.32 10.75
CA ALA A 325 20.59 -3.70 10.80
C ALA A 325 19.85 -3.04 11.98
N ILE A 326 20.45 -3.02 13.16
CA ILE A 326 19.91 -2.30 14.34
C ILE A 326 19.77 -0.80 14.04
N THR A 327 20.77 -0.22 13.37
CA THR A 327 20.72 1.20 12.96
C THR A 327 19.54 1.42 12.01
N LYS A 328 19.37 0.55 11.01
CA LYS A 328 18.25 0.63 10.07
C LYS A 328 16.90 0.44 10.75
N LEU A 329 16.79 -0.49 11.70
CA LEU A 329 15.59 -0.67 12.52
C LEU A 329 15.23 0.61 13.29
N LYS A 330 16.24 1.26 13.89
CA LYS A 330 16.06 2.55 14.59
C LYS A 330 15.65 3.67 13.64
N GLU A 331 16.25 3.74 12.45
CA GLU A 331 15.86 4.70 11.41
C GLU A 331 14.40 4.51 10.99
N LEU A 332 14.00 3.27 10.69
CA LEU A 332 12.63 2.93 10.31
C LEU A 332 11.63 3.27 11.42
N LYS A 333 11.98 3.00 12.68
CA LYS A 333 11.13 3.38 13.84
C LYS A 333 11.12 4.89 14.07
N ALA A 334 12.25 5.58 13.90
CA ALA A 334 12.35 7.03 14.07
C ALA A 334 11.64 7.80 12.93
N ALA A 335 11.50 7.19 11.75
CA ALA A 335 10.69 7.73 10.66
C ALA A 335 9.19 7.76 10.99
N GLY A 336 8.79 7.26 12.17
CA GLY A 336 7.42 7.34 12.66
C GLY A 336 6.47 6.33 12.01
N GLY A 337 7.00 5.39 11.23
CA GLY A 337 6.20 4.31 10.65
C GLY A 337 5.62 3.40 11.72
N SER A 338 4.33 3.14 11.67
CA SER A 338 3.67 2.11 12.48
C SER A 338 3.72 0.76 11.79
N GLU A 339 4.37 0.65 10.64
CA GLU A 339 4.56 -0.63 9.96
C GLU A 339 5.14 -1.65 10.93
N PRO A 340 4.54 -2.83 11.03
CA PRO A 340 5.20 -3.92 11.70
C PRO A 340 6.49 -4.20 10.97
N ILE A 341 7.60 -4.08 11.68
CA ILE A 341 8.92 -4.37 11.16
C ILE A 341 9.33 -5.70 11.74
N THR A 342 9.78 -6.63 10.90
CA THR A 342 10.38 -7.87 11.38
C THR A 342 11.88 -7.87 11.10
N TRP A 343 12.65 -8.08 12.15
CA TRP A 343 14.08 -8.33 12.03
C TRP A 343 14.34 -9.82 11.87
N ILE A 344 14.88 -10.22 10.72
CA ILE A 344 15.26 -11.60 10.42
C ILE A 344 16.78 -11.72 10.62
N VAL A 345 17.20 -12.70 11.40
CA VAL A 345 18.61 -12.96 11.67
C VAL A 345 18.98 -14.39 11.23
N ALA A 346 19.98 -14.51 10.36
CA ALA A 346 20.57 -15.81 10.05
C ALA A 346 21.37 -16.32 11.27
N THR A 347 21.10 -17.58 11.67
CA THR A 347 21.68 -18.14 12.89
C THR A 347 23.16 -18.49 12.78
N ALA A 348 23.69 -18.62 11.58
CA ALA A 348 25.08 -19.00 11.33
C ALA A 348 26.07 -18.01 11.97
N GLY A 349 27.01 -18.54 12.76
CA GLY A 349 28.05 -17.76 13.43
C GLY A 349 27.63 -17.12 14.74
N TYR A 350 26.37 -17.25 15.19
CA TYR A 350 25.86 -16.73 16.45
C TYR A 350 25.55 -17.83 17.45
N SER A 351 25.89 -17.58 18.73
CA SER A 351 25.50 -18.44 19.84
C SER A 351 24.06 -18.19 20.26
N GLU A 352 23.46 -19.10 21.04
CA GLU A 352 22.12 -18.89 21.62
C GLU A 352 22.05 -17.61 22.47
N SER A 353 23.13 -17.29 23.16
CA SER A 353 23.21 -16.08 23.97
C SER A 353 23.26 -14.80 23.12
N ASP A 354 23.89 -14.86 21.92
CA ASP A 354 23.82 -13.75 20.96
C ASP A 354 22.39 -13.55 20.45
N LEU A 355 21.75 -14.63 20.01
CA LEU A 355 20.37 -14.61 19.50
C LEU A 355 19.38 -14.12 20.56
N ALA A 356 19.55 -14.52 21.82
CA ALA A 356 18.76 -14.01 22.93
C ALA A 356 18.96 -12.50 23.15
N SER A 357 20.21 -12.02 22.99
CA SER A 357 20.54 -10.60 23.09
C SER A 357 19.90 -9.80 21.93
N PHE A 358 19.92 -10.34 20.70
CA PHE A 358 19.30 -9.70 19.54
C PHE A 358 17.78 -9.64 19.70
N LYS A 359 17.17 -10.76 20.17
CA LYS A 359 15.74 -10.77 20.48
C LYS A 359 15.37 -9.70 21.52
N LYS A 360 16.16 -9.54 22.57
CA LYS A 360 15.93 -8.49 23.57
C LYS A 360 15.97 -7.09 22.94
N ILE A 361 16.93 -6.83 22.04
CA ILE A 361 17.00 -5.55 21.30
C ILE A 361 15.76 -5.37 20.41
N ALA A 362 15.30 -6.41 19.73
CA ALA A 362 14.07 -6.36 18.93
C ALA A 362 12.86 -6.03 19.79
N ASP A 363 12.72 -6.69 20.96
CA ASP A 363 11.64 -6.44 21.92
C ASP A 363 11.68 -4.99 22.44
N GLU A 364 12.88 -4.46 22.77
CA GLU A 364 13.07 -3.06 23.19
C GLU A 364 12.72 -2.04 22.08
N LEU A 365 12.95 -2.38 20.83
CA LEU A 365 12.60 -1.56 19.67
C LEU A 365 11.13 -1.73 19.26
N GLY A 366 10.41 -2.69 19.83
CA GLY A 366 9.04 -3.02 19.44
C GLY A 366 8.95 -3.53 18.00
N VAL A 367 9.88 -4.40 17.57
CA VAL A 367 9.90 -5.04 16.25
C VAL A 367 9.77 -6.56 16.40
N GLY A 368 9.20 -7.22 15.38
CA GLY A 368 9.18 -8.68 15.29
C GLY A 368 10.61 -9.23 15.20
N PHE A 369 10.82 -10.44 15.70
CA PHE A 369 12.10 -11.12 15.62
C PHE A 369 11.93 -12.55 15.09
N GLN A 370 12.64 -12.87 14.01
CA GLN A 370 12.63 -14.17 13.38
C GLN A 370 14.07 -14.63 13.12
N THR A 371 14.36 -15.90 13.39
CA THR A 371 15.62 -16.53 13.00
C THR A 371 15.44 -17.42 11.79
N ILE A 372 16.47 -17.52 10.97
CA ILE A 372 16.53 -18.45 9.85
C ILE A 372 17.82 -19.28 9.92
N SER A 373 17.72 -20.55 9.56
CA SER A 373 18.81 -21.50 9.52
C SER A 373 19.19 -21.94 8.10
N SER A 374 18.52 -21.39 7.08
CA SER A 374 18.81 -21.63 5.67
C SER A 374 18.22 -20.56 4.77
N ALA A 375 18.69 -20.52 3.51
CA ALA A 375 18.11 -19.70 2.46
C ALA A 375 16.66 -20.14 2.08
N ASP A 376 16.33 -21.41 2.26
CA ASP A 376 14.97 -21.91 2.04
C ASP A 376 14.02 -21.38 3.11
N GLU A 377 14.41 -21.39 4.38
CA GLU A 377 13.63 -20.78 5.45
C GLU A 377 13.40 -19.29 5.23
N PHE A 378 14.40 -18.57 4.69
CA PHE A 378 14.23 -17.17 4.32
C PHE A 378 13.19 -17.00 3.21
N THR A 379 13.30 -17.78 2.13
CA THR A 379 12.33 -17.78 1.03
C THR A 379 10.92 -18.10 1.52
N ASN A 380 10.81 -19.14 2.37
CA ASN A 380 9.55 -19.55 2.97
C ASN A 380 8.93 -18.41 3.80
N TYR A 381 9.72 -17.77 4.66
CA TYR A 381 9.24 -16.63 5.43
C TYR A 381 8.74 -15.49 4.55
N LEU A 382 9.47 -15.15 3.49
CA LEU A 382 9.04 -14.11 2.55
C LEU A 382 7.69 -14.45 1.89
N ASN A 383 7.48 -15.72 1.54
CA ASN A 383 6.24 -16.18 0.91
C ASN A 383 5.07 -16.37 1.90
N SER A 384 5.34 -16.72 3.16
CA SER A 384 4.29 -17.23 4.04
C SER A 384 4.23 -16.59 5.42
N LYS A 385 5.26 -15.88 5.87
CA LYS A 385 5.51 -15.47 7.28
C LYS A 385 5.81 -16.65 8.23
N ASP A 386 6.04 -17.83 7.68
CA ASP A 386 6.43 -19.05 8.40
C ASP A 386 7.60 -19.71 7.69
N VAL A 387 8.68 -19.97 8.42
CA VAL A 387 9.92 -20.55 7.87
C VAL A 387 9.74 -21.99 7.35
N ASN A 388 8.66 -22.67 7.73
CA ASN A 388 8.36 -24.06 7.35
C ASN A 388 7.36 -24.19 6.19
N THR A 389 6.80 -23.08 5.71
CA THR A 389 5.73 -23.07 4.70
C THR A 389 6.23 -22.46 3.39
N THR A 390 6.27 -23.25 2.32
CA THR A 390 6.86 -22.87 1.03
C THR A 390 5.94 -21.99 0.16
N ASN A 391 4.61 -22.19 0.25
CA ASN A 391 3.64 -21.51 -0.62
C ASN A 391 3.20 -20.18 -0.04
N LEU A 392 2.69 -19.30 -0.91
CA LEU A 392 2.09 -18.04 -0.51
C LEU A 392 0.89 -18.28 0.44
N SER A 393 1.05 -17.87 1.70
CA SER A 393 0.02 -18.02 2.72
C SER A 393 -0.99 -16.86 2.69
N ASP A 394 -2.18 -17.08 3.25
CA ASP A 394 -3.15 -16.00 3.42
C ASP A 394 -2.64 -14.94 4.41
N ALA A 395 -1.83 -15.35 5.41
CA ALA A 395 -1.17 -14.41 6.30
C ALA A 395 -0.25 -13.44 5.53
N ARG A 396 0.52 -13.93 4.54
CA ARG A 396 1.40 -13.09 3.71
C ARG A 396 0.63 -12.28 2.68
N LYS A 397 -0.42 -12.80 2.07
CA LYS A 397 -1.30 -12.04 1.16
C LYS A 397 -1.92 -10.82 1.85
N ASN A 398 -2.25 -10.97 3.13
CA ASN A 398 -2.88 -9.93 3.95
C ASN A 398 -1.86 -8.99 4.62
N ASP A 399 -0.58 -9.36 4.66
CA ASP A 399 0.51 -8.58 5.25
C ASP A 399 1.72 -8.65 4.33
N LYS A 400 1.62 -7.91 3.22
CA LYS A 400 2.64 -7.89 2.18
C LYS A 400 3.85 -7.09 2.59
N ILE A 401 4.98 -7.46 2.03
CA ILE A 401 6.25 -6.75 2.23
C ILE A 401 6.22 -5.48 1.39
N THR A 402 6.46 -4.33 2.03
CA THR A 402 6.56 -3.01 1.39
C THR A 402 7.97 -2.46 1.38
N SER A 403 8.80 -2.91 2.34
CA SER A 403 10.21 -2.56 2.38
C SER A 403 11.05 -3.72 2.86
N MET A 404 12.26 -3.86 2.32
CA MET A 404 13.21 -4.86 2.77
C MET A 404 14.63 -4.32 2.70
N SER A 405 15.40 -4.50 3.76
CA SER A 405 16.80 -4.11 3.83
C SER A 405 17.65 -5.33 4.20
N ILE A 406 18.56 -5.74 3.34
CA ILE A 406 19.34 -6.95 3.48
C ILE A 406 20.81 -6.62 3.71
N PHE A 407 21.35 -7.07 4.84
CA PHE A 407 22.73 -6.92 5.25
C PHE A 407 23.43 -8.29 5.25
N GLY A 408 24.47 -8.45 4.45
CA GLY A 408 25.20 -9.70 4.30
C GLY A 408 26.36 -9.57 3.33
N HIS A 409 27.12 -10.65 3.15
CA HIS A 409 28.05 -10.74 2.04
C HIS A 409 27.30 -10.91 0.72
N GLY A 410 27.90 -10.49 -0.40
CA GLY A 410 27.28 -10.64 -1.70
C GLY A 410 28.30 -11.00 -2.78
N TYR A 411 27.83 -11.89 -3.67
CA TYR A 411 28.47 -12.19 -4.93
C TYR A 411 27.55 -11.79 -6.09
N ALA A 412 28.07 -11.82 -7.31
CA ALA A 412 27.20 -11.66 -8.47
C ALA A 412 26.13 -12.76 -8.45
N GLY A 413 24.86 -12.36 -8.29
CA GLY A 413 23.70 -13.25 -8.29
C GLY A 413 23.32 -13.87 -6.95
N SER A 414 24.03 -13.61 -5.83
CA SER A 414 23.63 -14.15 -4.52
C SER A 414 23.98 -13.25 -3.33
N VAL A 415 23.24 -13.45 -2.24
CA VAL A 415 23.56 -12.98 -0.89
C VAL A 415 23.98 -14.19 -0.05
N GLU A 416 25.06 -14.03 0.71
CA GLU A 416 25.60 -15.06 1.58
C GLU A 416 25.36 -14.69 3.04
N PHE A 417 24.47 -15.43 3.69
CA PHE A 417 24.11 -15.17 5.09
C PHE A 417 25.01 -15.91 6.10
N ALA A 418 25.92 -16.77 5.65
CA ALA A 418 26.81 -17.58 6.50
C ALA A 418 28.25 -17.66 5.98
N HIS A 419 28.80 -16.56 5.50
CA HIS A 419 30.14 -16.54 4.94
C HIS A 419 31.16 -17.05 5.95
N GLY A 420 32.03 -17.96 5.50
CA GLY A 420 33.08 -18.59 6.33
C GLY A 420 32.61 -19.72 7.24
N GLN A 421 31.35 -20.07 7.27
CA GLN A 421 30.81 -21.24 7.99
C GLN A 421 30.87 -22.51 7.14
N ASP A 422 31.01 -23.68 7.79
CA ASP A 422 31.04 -24.98 7.09
C ASP A 422 29.78 -25.27 6.28
N ASN A 423 28.62 -24.77 6.74
CA ASN A 423 27.32 -24.93 6.11
C ASN A 423 26.90 -23.75 5.23
N HIS A 424 27.85 -22.88 4.82
CA HIS A 424 27.57 -21.62 4.09
C HIS A 424 26.67 -21.83 2.86
N LYS A 425 26.76 -22.95 2.15
CA LYS A 425 25.93 -23.25 0.97
C LYS A 425 24.43 -23.29 1.27
N ALA A 426 24.06 -23.74 2.47
CA ALA A 426 22.65 -23.74 2.89
C ALA A 426 22.08 -22.34 3.11
N PHE A 427 22.95 -21.35 3.28
CA PHE A 427 22.61 -19.94 3.53
C PHE A 427 22.87 -19.03 2.30
N SER A 428 23.21 -19.60 1.15
CA SER A 428 23.35 -18.85 -0.10
C SER A 428 21.98 -18.62 -0.70
N TRP A 429 21.54 -17.35 -0.72
CA TRP A 429 20.26 -16.94 -1.27
C TRP A 429 20.48 -16.28 -2.64
N GLY A 430 20.40 -17.08 -3.67
CA GLY A 430 20.70 -16.71 -5.04
C GLY A 430 19.46 -16.48 -5.90
N THR A 431 19.69 -16.22 -7.20
CA THR A 431 18.63 -16.05 -8.19
C THR A 431 17.73 -17.28 -8.32
N ASP A 432 18.22 -18.49 -8.02
CA ASP A 432 17.43 -19.70 -7.93
C ASP A 432 16.35 -19.61 -6.84
N LYS A 433 16.71 -19.12 -5.65
CA LYS A 433 15.77 -18.90 -4.54
C LYS A 433 14.83 -17.74 -4.79
N VAL A 434 15.31 -16.64 -5.40
CA VAL A 434 14.49 -15.51 -5.80
C VAL A 434 13.40 -15.95 -6.78
N ASN A 435 13.68 -16.86 -7.69
CA ASN A 435 12.68 -17.38 -8.63
C ASN A 435 11.56 -18.21 -7.95
N LEU A 436 11.74 -18.62 -6.69
CA LEU A 436 10.70 -19.27 -5.88
C LEU A 436 9.81 -18.28 -5.11
N LEU A 437 10.15 -16.99 -5.13
CA LEU A 437 9.31 -15.97 -4.49
C LEU A 437 7.97 -15.84 -5.21
N GLU A 438 6.94 -15.56 -4.43
CA GLU A 438 5.60 -15.28 -4.92
C GLU A 438 5.36 -13.78 -5.03
N ALA A 439 5.02 -13.27 -6.22
CA ALA A 439 4.78 -11.85 -6.44
C ALA A 439 3.69 -11.30 -5.48
N GLY A 440 2.69 -12.10 -5.15
CA GLY A 440 1.63 -11.76 -4.20
C GLY A 440 2.10 -11.52 -2.76
N ALA A 441 3.36 -11.86 -2.42
CA ALA A 441 3.94 -11.58 -1.12
C ALA A 441 4.45 -10.15 -0.95
N PHE A 442 4.52 -9.39 -2.05
CA PHE A 442 5.09 -8.04 -2.10
C PHE A 442 4.04 -7.03 -2.56
N ASN A 443 4.18 -5.79 -2.11
CA ASN A 443 3.36 -4.67 -2.57
C ASN A 443 4.27 -3.52 -3.01
N ASN A 444 4.70 -3.53 -4.28
CA ASN A 444 5.63 -2.54 -4.84
C ASN A 444 6.80 -2.24 -3.88
N ALA A 445 7.35 -3.28 -3.26
CA ALA A 445 8.32 -3.13 -2.19
C ALA A 445 9.57 -2.37 -2.64
N ASN A 446 10.11 -1.56 -1.74
CA ASN A 446 11.44 -0.96 -1.90
C ASN A 446 12.47 -1.85 -1.22
N VAL A 447 13.37 -2.46 -2.00
CA VAL A 447 14.35 -3.40 -1.47
C VAL A 447 15.77 -2.88 -1.65
N ASP A 448 16.47 -2.73 -0.52
CA ASP A 448 17.86 -2.32 -0.48
C ASP A 448 18.76 -3.52 -0.17
N PHE A 449 19.55 -3.92 -1.13
CA PHE A 449 20.60 -4.92 -0.95
C PHE A 449 21.89 -4.20 -0.49
N TYR A 450 22.13 -4.19 0.80
CA TYR A 450 23.39 -3.71 1.37
C TYR A 450 24.46 -4.83 1.33
N THR A 451 24.66 -5.39 0.14
CA THR A 451 25.54 -6.53 -0.13
C THR A 451 26.40 -6.23 -1.36
N CYS A 452 27.63 -6.75 -1.40
CA CYS A 452 28.50 -6.59 -2.56
C CYS A 452 27.86 -7.22 -3.81
N ASN A 453 28.13 -6.66 -4.98
CA ASN A 453 27.81 -7.24 -6.30
C ASN A 453 26.32 -7.58 -6.55
N SER A 454 25.40 -7.17 -5.71
CA SER A 454 23.98 -7.52 -5.87
C SER A 454 23.34 -6.95 -7.14
N ALA A 455 23.87 -5.85 -7.68
CA ALA A 455 23.49 -5.29 -8.98
C ALA A 455 24.50 -5.62 -10.11
N THR A 456 25.46 -6.54 -9.87
CA THR A 456 26.41 -7.03 -10.87
C THR A 456 25.80 -8.22 -11.59
N ASN A 457 25.85 -8.24 -12.92
CA ASN A 457 25.38 -9.38 -13.71
C ASN A 457 26.25 -10.62 -13.48
N ILE A 458 25.63 -11.81 -13.49
CA ILE A 458 26.31 -13.09 -13.32
C ILE A 458 27.16 -13.43 -14.55
N ASP A 459 26.67 -13.03 -15.71
CA ASP A 459 27.26 -13.25 -17.02
C ASP A 459 27.32 -11.96 -17.83
N GLU A 460 27.80 -12.01 -19.04
CA GLU A 460 27.86 -10.87 -19.97
C GLU A 460 26.48 -10.41 -20.48
N THR A 461 25.42 -11.16 -20.17
CA THR A 461 24.06 -10.79 -20.55
C THR A 461 23.55 -9.68 -19.65
N GLU A 462 22.96 -8.64 -20.23
CA GLU A 462 22.18 -7.68 -19.47
C GLU A 462 21.03 -8.42 -18.79
N HIS A 463 20.77 -8.12 -17.49
CA HIS A 463 19.60 -8.64 -16.79
C HIS A 463 19.76 -9.95 -15.98
N SER A 464 20.96 -10.34 -15.60
CA SER A 464 21.22 -11.50 -14.75
C SER A 464 21.56 -11.19 -13.28
N SER A 465 21.60 -9.91 -12.89
CA SER A 465 21.90 -9.52 -11.50
C SER A 465 20.79 -9.92 -10.52
N LEU A 466 21.14 -10.13 -9.25
CA LEU A 466 20.17 -10.47 -8.20
C LEU A 466 19.06 -9.43 -8.09
N CYS A 467 19.42 -8.12 -8.14
CA CYS A 467 18.44 -7.01 -8.12
C CYS A 467 17.46 -7.11 -9.30
N TYR A 468 17.97 -7.35 -10.51
CA TYR A 468 17.11 -7.46 -11.70
C TYR A 468 16.13 -8.64 -11.60
N VAL A 469 16.65 -9.84 -11.26
CA VAL A 469 15.83 -11.05 -11.13
C VAL A 469 14.76 -10.86 -10.04
N PHE A 470 15.13 -10.20 -8.93
CA PHE A 470 14.19 -9.88 -7.86
C PHE A 470 13.07 -8.95 -8.36
N CYS A 471 13.41 -7.84 -9.00
CA CYS A 471 12.42 -6.90 -9.55
C CYS A 471 11.48 -7.58 -10.54
N LYS A 472 12.03 -8.36 -11.47
CA LYS A 472 11.25 -9.10 -12.47
C LYS A 472 10.30 -10.11 -11.83
N ARG A 473 10.74 -10.82 -10.77
CA ARG A 473 9.94 -11.87 -10.12
C ARG A 473 8.83 -11.31 -9.25
N THR A 474 9.11 -10.23 -8.50
CA THR A 474 8.20 -9.72 -7.46
C THR A 474 7.39 -8.49 -7.88
N GLY A 475 7.72 -7.84 -8.98
CA GLY A 475 7.14 -6.55 -9.37
C GLY A 475 7.60 -5.37 -8.50
N SER A 476 8.62 -5.57 -7.65
CA SER A 476 9.13 -4.58 -6.71
C SER A 476 10.32 -3.81 -7.28
N SER A 477 10.75 -2.73 -6.62
CA SER A 477 12.00 -2.03 -6.91
C SER A 477 13.15 -2.59 -6.06
N ALA A 478 14.36 -2.63 -6.61
CA ALA A 478 15.53 -3.06 -5.87
C ALA A 478 16.74 -2.18 -6.15
N THR A 479 17.45 -1.81 -5.09
CA THR A 479 18.72 -1.07 -5.12
C THR A 479 19.84 -1.97 -4.65
N GLY A 480 20.97 -1.97 -5.34
CA GLY A 480 22.14 -2.77 -4.98
C GLY A 480 23.44 -2.16 -5.47
N TYR A 481 24.53 -2.85 -5.25
CA TYR A 481 25.87 -2.39 -5.62
C TYR A 481 26.43 -3.14 -6.81
N ARG A 482 27.07 -2.40 -7.71
CA ARG A 482 28.01 -2.96 -8.68
C ARG A 482 29.40 -2.88 -8.04
N GLY A 483 30.03 -4.04 -7.82
CA GLY A 483 31.31 -4.14 -7.12
C GLY A 483 31.19 -4.30 -5.61
N GLN A 484 32.29 -4.03 -4.91
CA GLN A 484 32.38 -4.25 -3.46
C GLN A 484 31.81 -3.06 -2.68
N SER A 485 31.04 -3.36 -1.64
CA SER A 485 30.67 -2.44 -0.59
C SER A 485 31.50 -2.71 0.67
N THR A 486 31.94 -1.69 1.39
CA THR A 486 32.65 -1.85 2.65
C THR A 486 31.84 -1.25 3.79
N TYR A 487 31.71 -2.01 4.87
CA TYR A 487 31.23 -1.50 6.15
C TYR A 487 32.41 -0.86 6.88
N SER A 488 32.24 0.33 7.45
CA SER A 488 33.30 0.95 8.27
C SER A 488 33.55 0.08 9.51
N LYS A 489 34.82 -0.07 9.91
CA LYS A 489 35.21 -0.81 11.13
C LYS A 489 34.45 -0.25 12.33
N ILE A 490 33.70 -1.11 13.00
CA ILE A 490 32.97 -0.78 14.20
C ILE A 490 33.86 -1.12 15.38
N ASN A 491 34.24 -0.12 16.16
CA ASN A 491 34.95 -0.35 17.41
C ASN A 491 33.94 -0.79 18.48
N ILE A 492 34.05 -2.04 18.89
CA ILE A 492 33.31 -2.60 20.02
C ILE A 492 33.74 -1.82 21.30
N GLY A 493 32.85 -1.00 21.83
CA GLY A 493 33.07 -0.30 23.12
C GLY A 493 32.72 1.17 23.19
N GLN A 494 32.41 1.82 22.10
CA GLN A 494 31.88 3.19 22.08
C GLN A 494 30.49 3.17 21.41
N GLY A 495 29.50 3.70 22.10
CA GLY A 495 28.09 3.67 21.72
C GLY A 495 27.83 3.85 20.23
N ILE A 496 26.92 3.05 19.73
CA ILE A 496 26.56 2.78 18.33
C ILE A 496 26.50 4.08 17.52
N SER A 497 27.52 4.35 16.73
CA SER A 497 27.46 5.30 15.62
C SER A 497 28.09 4.64 14.38
N ALA A 498 27.32 3.82 13.68
CA ALA A 498 27.72 3.30 12.39
C ALA A 498 27.65 4.43 11.36
N LYS A 499 28.80 5.04 11.03
CA LYS A 499 28.90 5.88 9.84
C LYS A 499 29.10 5.00 8.62
N TRP A 500 28.13 4.95 7.76
CA TRP A 500 28.16 4.31 6.46
C TRP A 500 29.06 5.09 5.51
N ASN A 501 30.14 4.50 5.06
CA ASN A 501 30.89 5.00 3.93
C ASN A 501 30.53 4.14 2.69
N ARG A 502 29.57 4.63 1.92
CA ARG A 502 29.31 4.11 0.57
C ARG A 502 30.41 4.61 -0.35
N HIS A 503 31.35 3.78 -0.75
CA HIS A 503 32.14 4.05 -1.93
C HIS A 503 31.35 3.58 -3.14
N LYS A 504 30.73 4.53 -3.86
CA LYS A 504 30.31 4.35 -5.25
C LYS A 504 31.60 4.29 -6.07
N ASN A 505 32.04 3.09 -6.44
CA ASN A 505 32.88 2.98 -7.61
C ASN A 505 31.95 2.94 -8.81
N GLY A 506 32.12 3.95 -9.68
CA GLY A 506 31.27 4.41 -10.73
C GLY A 506 30.81 3.44 -11.80
#